data_ea8b06e20f6710b579d678e020dcf0b2
#
_entry.id   ea8b06e20f6710b579d678e020dcf0b2
#
_cell.length_a   1.000
_cell.length_b   1.000
_cell.length_c   1.000
_cell.angle_alpha   90.00
_cell.angle_beta   90.00
_cell.angle_gamma   90.00
#
_symmetry.space_group_name_H-M   'P 1'
#
loop_
_entity.id
_entity.type
_entity.pdbx_description
1 polymer ?
#
loop_
_entity_poly.entity_id
_entity_poly.type
_entity_poly.pdbx_seq_one_letter_code
_entity_poly.pdbx_strand_id
1 'polypeptide(L)'
;LDSRIYSKKMIESMKSHLGNDTNKFITYPKFVFLCGAAYSENEYAKTNRGVIEKYLKSKSDDIFIVLSEKLWEDSFDSNIDLLTFEEFLAEVSDAIILFVESPGSFCELGAFAYAEKLFSDKLIIVIDEKYKGDKSFIITGPTAKAKKDGAKVIYAPLSGTGLLSSADIRRIVDEKSTEFASKSSPSNKRHPNKDEASISVNTFILELLELIKIVQPISRKDLIDIYKEVKGFLAFKFIKKDGTNFHNEIKYDYIIKLLVTVGLIKLDDNLISTELHQKSQALMFDYPKKSENQERNKLICRKYRYRGK
;
A
#
# COMPACT_ATOMS: atom_id res chain seq x y z
N LEU A 1 16.60 -10.73 -21.19
CA LEU A 1 17.36 -9.63 -20.58
C LEU A 1 18.48 -9.27 -21.52
N ASP A 2 18.51 -8.05 -21.99
CA ASP A 2 19.67 -7.56 -22.72
C ASP A 2 20.83 -7.49 -21.70
N SER A 3 21.72 -8.49 -21.75
CA SER A 3 22.81 -8.76 -20.80
C SER A 3 23.82 -7.59 -20.65
N ARG A 4 23.59 -6.50 -21.36
CA ARG A 4 24.45 -5.33 -21.44
C ARG A 4 24.24 -4.29 -20.33
N ILE A 5 23.09 -4.33 -19.61
CA ILE A 5 22.76 -3.29 -18.64
C ILE A 5 23.10 -3.70 -17.20
N TYR A 6 22.95 -4.98 -16.86
CA TYR A 6 23.16 -5.49 -15.51
C TYR A 6 24.12 -6.67 -15.48
N SER A 7 25.20 -6.52 -14.77
CA SER A 7 26.20 -7.59 -14.69
C SER A 7 25.70 -8.75 -13.85
N LYS A 8 26.11 -9.98 -14.21
CA LYS A 8 25.87 -11.20 -13.44
C LYS A 8 26.22 -11.03 -11.96
N LYS A 9 27.29 -10.31 -11.66
CA LYS A 9 27.74 -9.96 -10.29
C LYS A 9 26.73 -9.11 -9.52
N MET A 10 26.02 -8.19 -10.19
CA MET A 10 24.98 -7.38 -9.58
C MET A 10 23.78 -8.24 -9.20
N ILE A 11 23.32 -9.09 -10.10
CA ILE A 11 22.20 -9.99 -9.85
C ILE A 11 22.52 -10.99 -8.73
N GLU A 12 23.72 -11.57 -8.71
CA GLU A 12 24.16 -12.45 -7.61
C GLU A 12 24.18 -11.72 -6.25
N SER A 13 24.64 -10.46 -6.22
CA SER A 13 24.59 -9.64 -5.03
C SER A 13 23.16 -9.35 -4.57
N MET A 14 22.24 -9.09 -5.51
CA MET A 14 20.83 -8.88 -5.22
C MET A 14 20.15 -10.17 -4.75
N LYS A 15 20.47 -11.32 -5.32
CA LYS A 15 19.98 -12.64 -4.86
C LYS A 15 20.35 -12.90 -3.41
N SER A 16 21.58 -12.58 -3.01
CA SER A 16 22.00 -12.71 -1.61
C SER A 16 21.26 -11.77 -0.66
N HIS A 17 20.68 -10.70 -1.18
CA HIS A 17 20.05 -9.63 -0.45
C HIS A 17 18.52 -9.78 -0.34
N LEU A 18 17.85 -10.00 -1.48
CA LEU A 18 16.38 -10.08 -1.57
C LEU A 18 15.89 -11.50 -1.88
N GLY A 19 16.78 -12.42 -2.23
CA GLY A 19 16.40 -13.79 -2.61
C GLY A 19 15.87 -14.64 -1.46
N ASN A 20 16.07 -14.20 -0.23
CA ASN A 20 15.70 -14.97 0.96
C ASN A 20 14.29 -14.60 1.44
N ASP A 21 13.37 -15.56 1.46
CA ASP A 21 11.96 -15.37 1.85
C ASP A 21 11.78 -15.13 3.36
N THR A 22 12.86 -15.23 4.15
CA THR A 22 12.85 -14.96 5.60
C THR A 22 13.20 -13.51 5.94
N ASN A 23 13.48 -12.69 4.94
CA ASN A 23 13.84 -11.29 5.15
C ASN A 23 12.68 -10.51 5.79
N LYS A 24 13.00 -9.69 6.80
CA LYS A 24 12.04 -8.87 7.52
C LYS A 24 12.33 -7.40 7.29
N PHE A 25 11.30 -6.63 7.06
CA PHE A 25 11.39 -5.17 7.13
C PHE A 25 11.20 -4.74 8.58
N ILE A 26 12.11 -3.94 9.12
CA ILE A 26 12.03 -3.38 10.48
C ILE A 26 11.01 -2.25 10.49
N THR A 27 11.11 -1.36 9.50
CA THR A 27 10.14 -0.30 9.24
C THR A 27 9.72 -0.35 7.79
N TYR A 28 8.48 0.01 7.50
CA TYR A 28 7.94 0.06 6.15
C TYR A 28 6.78 1.07 6.07
N PRO A 29 6.54 1.65 4.88
CA PRO A 29 5.44 2.59 4.68
C PRO A 29 4.10 1.93 5.01
N LYS A 30 3.23 2.65 5.71
CA LYS A 30 1.89 2.23 6.07
C LYS A 30 0.90 2.92 5.15
N PHE A 31 0.06 2.13 4.50
CA PHE A 31 -0.98 2.64 3.61
C PHE A 31 -2.30 2.76 4.38
N VAL A 32 -2.90 3.94 4.33
CA VAL A 32 -4.23 4.18 4.89
C VAL A 32 -5.17 4.59 3.76
N PHE A 33 -6.15 3.76 3.46
CA PHE A 33 -7.16 4.02 2.46
C PHE A 33 -8.30 4.84 3.07
N LEU A 34 -8.53 6.03 2.54
CA LEU A 34 -9.60 6.93 2.98
C LEU A 34 -10.72 6.94 1.96
N CYS A 35 -11.90 6.49 2.38
CA CYS A 35 -13.13 6.44 1.60
C CYS A 35 -14.14 7.48 2.14
N GLY A 36 -14.95 8.07 1.26
CA GLY A 36 -15.93 9.10 1.67
C GLY A 36 -16.50 9.87 0.48
N ALA A 37 -17.07 11.06 0.75
CA ALA A 37 -17.66 11.89 -0.29
C ALA A 37 -16.63 12.42 -1.28
N ALA A 38 -17.03 12.57 -2.54
CA ALA A 38 -16.26 13.30 -3.55
C ALA A 38 -15.96 14.75 -3.08
N TYR A 39 -14.88 15.31 -3.56
CA TYR A 39 -14.43 16.67 -3.20
C TYR A 39 -13.86 17.41 -4.41
N SER A 40 -13.87 18.74 -4.34
CA SER A 40 -13.01 19.54 -5.21
C SER A 40 -11.63 19.69 -4.56
N GLU A 41 -10.56 19.75 -5.35
CA GLU A 41 -9.19 19.84 -4.82
C GLU A 41 -9.00 21.00 -3.82
N ASN A 42 -9.61 22.14 -4.10
CA ASN A 42 -9.53 23.35 -3.25
C ASN A 42 -10.23 23.18 -1.89
N GLU A 43 -11.13 22.21 -1.76
CA GLU A 43 -11.91 21.99 -0.54
C GLU A 43 -11.46 20.74 0.23
N TYR A 44 -10.62 19.92 -0.35
CA TYR A 44 -10.19 18.66 0.26
C TYR A 44 -9.73 18.80 1.71
N ALA A 45 -8.93 19.81 2.01
CA ALA A 45 -8.41 20.05 3.37
C ALA A 45 -9.50 20.29 4.42
N LYS A 46 -10.72 20.64 4.00
CA LYS A 46 -11.88 20.87 4.87
C LYS A 46 -12.79 19.64 4.99
N THR A 47 -12.62 18.64 4.14
CA THR A 47 -13.40 17.41 4.20
C THR A 47 -12.99 16.54 5.40
N ASN A 48 -13.84 15.59 5.77
CA ASN A 48 -13.51 14.62 6.82
C ASN A 48 -12.24 13.82 6.48
N ARG A 49 -12.05 13.46 5.21
CA ARG A 49 -10.83 12.79 4.72
C ARG A 49 -9.59 13.68 4.85
N GLY A 50 -9.65 14.92 4.41
CA GLY A 50 -8.51 15.85 4.50
C GLY A 50 -8.11 16.19 5.94
N VAL A 51 -9.08 16.33 6.82
CA VAL A 51 -8.84 16.56 8.26
C VAL A 51 -8.14 15.36 8.90
N ILE A 52 -8.60 14.13 8.60
CA ILE A 52 -7.99 12.91 9.14
C ILE A 52 -6.60 12.64 8.52
N GLU A 53 -6.42 12.91 7.23
CA GLU A 53 -5.10 12.84 6.58
C GLU A 53 -4.08 13.72 7.30
N LYS A 54 -4.43 14.99 7.53
CA LYS A 54 -3.56 15.93 8.25
C LYS A 54 -3.24 15.43 9.65
N TYR A 55 -4.21 14.86 10.36
CA TYR A 55 -4.02 14.32 11.70
C TYR A 55 -3.10 13.08 11.69
N LEU A 56 -3.31 12.14 10.77
CA LEU A 56 -2.46 10.97 10.59
C LEU A 56 -1.01 11.36 10.26
N LYS A 57 -0.81 12.28 9.33
CA LYS A 57 0.52 12.78 8.94
C LYS A 57 1.24 13.52 10.10
N SER A 58 0.49 14.10 11.03
CA SER A 58 1.10 14.69 12.25
C SER A 58 1.64 13.65 13.23
N LYS A 59 1.25 12.37 13.09
CA LYS A 59 1.70 11.28 13.96
C LYS A 59 2.94 10.56 13.42
N SER A 60 3.04 10.40 12.09
CA SER A 60 4.19 9.74 11.47
C SER A 60 4.30 10.10 10.00
N ASP A 61 5.52 10.36 9.54
CA ASP A 61 5.86 10.54 8.14
C ASP A 61 5.81 9.22 7.33
N ASP A 62 5.70 8.08 8.01
CA ASP A 62 5.65 6.75 7.39
C ASP A 62 4.23 6.35 6.99
N ILE A 63 3.23 7.21 7.22
CA ILE A 63 1.83 6.99 6.83
C ILE A 63 1.56 7.65 5.48
N PHE A 64 1.15 6.82 4.52
CA PHE A 64 0.82 7.21 3.15
C PHE A 64 -0.67 7.05 2.90
N ILE A 65 -1.31 8.13 2.48
CA ILE A 65 -2.75 8.15 2.25
C ILE A 65 -3.05 7.71 0.83
N VAL A 66 -3.98 6.78 0.71
CA VAL A 66 -4.50 6.25 -0.55
C VAL A 66 -5.90 6.81 -0.76
N LEU A 67 -6.14 7.40 -1.93
CA LEU A 67 -7.43 7.89 -2.39
C LEU A 67 -7.70 7.27 -3.76
N SER A 68 -8.81 6.52 -3.90
CA SER A 68 -9.12 5.77 -5.12
C SER A 68 -9.25 6.68 -6.33
N GLU A 69 -9.91 7.82 -6.19
CA GLU A 69 -10.12 8.78 -7.27
C GLU A 69 -8.80 9.30 -7.88
N LYS A 70 -7.78 9.59 -7.08
CA LYS A 70 -6.47 10.06 -7.58
C LYS A 70 -5.73 8.99 -8.38
N LEU A 71 -6.05 7.74 -8.13
CA LEU A 71 -5.45 6.60 -8.81
C LEU A 71 -6.25 6.20 -10.05
N TRP A 72 -7.58 6.38 -10.00
CA TRP A 72 -8.50 5.96 -11.03
C TRP A 72 -8.49 6.89 -12.24
N GLU A 73 -8.52 8.23 -12.04
CA GLU A 73 -8.67 9.24 -13.11
C GLU A 73 -7.66 9.12 -14.25
N ASP A 74 -6.43 8.73 -13.96
CA ASP A 74 -5.36 8.59 -14.98
C ASP A 74 -5.18 7.16 -15.51
N SER A 75 -5.97 6.16 -15.13
CA SER A 75 -5.59 4.75 -15.24
C SER A 75 -6.43 3.91 -16.18
N PHE A 76 -7.33 4.48 -16.96
CA PHE A 76 -8.28 3.66 -17.69
C PHE A 76 -7.68 2.63 -18.63
N ASP A 77 -7.35 1.46 -18.07
CA ASP A 77 -7.42 0.20 -18.79
C ASP A 77 -8.89 -0.25 -18.66
N SER A 78 -9.61 -0.33 -19.77
CA SER A 78 -11.04 -0.68 -19.85
C SER A 78 -11.41 -2.07 -19.30
N ASN A 79 -10.46 -2.77 -18.70
CA ASN A 79 -10.59 -4.16 -18.30
C ASN A 79 -10.80 -4.36 -16.79
N ILE A 80 -10.73 -3.30 -15.97
CA ILE A 80 -10.97 -3.38 -14.54
C ILE A 80 -12.08 -2.41 -14.13
N ASP A 81 -13.01 -2.86 -13.33
CA ASP A 81 -14.02 -2.00 -12.72
C ASP A 81 -13.50 -1.37 -11.41
N LEU A 82 -14.14 -0.27 -11.01
CA LEU A 82 -13.73 0.46 -9.82
C LEU A 82 -13.82 -0.38 -8.53
N LEU A 83 -14.81 -1.28 -8.44
CA LEU A 83 -14.99 -2.13 -7.27
C LEU A 83 -13.81 -3.09 -7.09
N THR A 84 -13.39 -3.76 -8.16
CA THR A 84 -12.19 -4.62 -8.17
C THR A 84 -10.93 -3.83 -7.83
N PHE A 85 -10.83 -2.59 -8.31
CA PHE A 85 -9.71 -1.71 -8.01
C PHE A 85 -9.69 -1.28 -6.54
N GLU A 86 -10.83 -0.94 -5.96
CA GLU A 86 -10.94 -0.59 -4.54
C GLU A 86 -10.70 -1.81 -3.62
N GLU A 87 -11.09 -3.01 -4.04
CA GLU A 87 -10.69 -4.24 -3.35
C GLU A 87 -9.16 -4.38 -3.29
N PHE A 88 -8.48 -4.11 -4.40
CA PHE A 88 -7.02 -4.09 -4.43
C PHE A 88 -6.44 -3.02 -3.48
N LEU A 89 -6.95 -1.80 -3.49
CA LEU A 89 -6.51 -0.74 -2.58
C LEU A 89 -6.77 -1.11 -1.10
N ALA A 90 -7.92 -1.71 -0.83
CA ALA A 90 -8.24 -2.22 0.49
C ALA A 90 -7.27 -3.33 0.92
N GLU A 91 -6.90 -4.24 0.03
CA GLU A 91 -5.95 -5.33 0.34
C GLU A 91 -4.56 -4.80 0.68
N VAL A 92 -4.03 -3.86 -0.08
CA VAL A 92 -2.68 -3.30 0.15
C VAL A 92 -2.62 -2.40 1.38
N SER A 93 -3.74 -1.86 1.83
CA SER A 93 -3.78 -0.91 2.94
C SER A 93 -3.67 -1.58 4.31
N ASP A 94 -2.99 -0.91 5.24
CA ASP A 94 -2.87 -1.32 6.65
C ASP A 94 -4.10 -0.93 7.48
N ALA A 95 -4.82 0.12 7.05
CA ALA A 95 -6.11 0.52 7.59
C ALA A 95 -7.00 1.11 6.49
N ILE A 96 -8.31 0.98 6.67
CA ILE A 96 -9.34 1.59 5.82
C ILE A 96 -10.20 2.46 6.73
N ILE A 97 -10.34 3.74 6.42
CA ILE A 97 -11.22 4.65 7.15
C ILE A 97 -12.31 5.11 6.20
N LEU A 98 -13.53 4.64 6.45
CA LEU A 98 -14.70 4.91 5.63
C LEU A 98 -15.62 5.91 6.32
N PHE A 99 -15.77 7.10 5.74
CA PHE A 99 -16.76 8.10 6.16
C PHE A 99 -18.07 7.86 5.41
N VAL A 100 -19.10 7.44 6.15
CA VAL A 100 -20.42 7.09 5.59
C VAL A 100 -21.25 8.36 5.42
N GLU A 101 -21.00 9.11 4.34
CA GLU A 101 -21.50 10.47 4.15
C GLU A 101 -22.03 10.78 2.74
N SER A 102 -21.94 9.81 1.81
CA SER A 102 -22.36 9.99 0.41
C SER A 102 -22.92 8.70 -0.17
N PRO A 103 -23.68 8.75 -1.29
CA PRO A 103 -24.15 7.55 -1.97
C PRO A 103 -23.02 6.56 -2.30
N GLY A 104 -21.86 7.04 -2.78
CA GLY A 104 -20.69 6.21 -3.04
C GLY A 104 -20.21 5.48 -1.78
N SER A 105 -20.04 6.23 -0.67
CA SER A 105 -19.57 5.63 0.59
C SER A 105 -20.59 4.65 1.21
N PHE A 106 -21.89 4.75 0.87
CA PHE A 106 -22.87 3.73 1.25
C PHE A 106 -22.67 2.44 0.45
N CYS A 107 -22.33 2.54 -0.84
CA CYS A 107 -21.99 1.39 -1.68
C CYS A 107 -20.68 0.74 -1.23
N GLU A 108 -19.64 1.53 -0.94
CA GLU A 108 -18.36 1.05 -0.39
C GLU A 108 -18.57 0.30 0.94
N LEU A 109 -19.41 0.84 1.85
CA LEU A 109 -19.77 0.17 3.09
C LEU A 109 -20.40 -1.19 2.84
N GLY A 110 -21.33 -1.27 1.88
CA GLY A 110 -21.97 -2.52 1.47
C GLY A 110 -20.95 -3.53 0.95
N ALA A 111 -20.07 -3.11 0.07
CA ALA A 111 -19.03 -3.93 -0.54
C ALA A 111 -18.04 -4.47 0.52
N PHE A 112 -17.50 -3.60 1.39
CA PHE A 112 -16.57 -4.00 2.44
C PHE A 112 -17.21 -4.90 3.51
N ALA A 113 -18.49 -4.66 3.86
CA ALA A 113 -19.21 -5.51 4.79
C ALA A 113 -19.49 -6.89 4.19
N TYR A 114 -19.67 -7.00 2.88
CA TYR A 114 -19.94 -8.26 2.19
C TYR A 114 -18.69 -9.05 1.82
N ALA A 115 -17.56 -8.38 1.67
CA ALA A 115 -16.26 -9.03 1.43
C ALA A 115 -15.78 -9.93 2.60
N GLU A 116 -16.69 -10.28 3.49
CA GLU A 116 -16.53 -11.10 4.67
C GLU A 116 -15.38 -10.60 5.57
N LYS A 117 -14.58 -11.50 6.13
CA LYS A 117 -13.54 -11.14 7.11
C LYS A 117 -12.26 -10.54 6.49
N LEU A 118 -12.22 -10.34 5.17
CA LEU A 118 -11.01 -9.87 4.47
C LEU A 118 -10.48 -8.54 5.00
N PHE A 119 -11.38 -7.61 5.32
CA PHE A 119 -11.00 -6.24 5.69
C PHE A 119 -11.42 -5.85 7.10
N SER A 120 -12.13 -6.72 7.82
CA SER A 120 -12.77 -6.39 9.10
C SER A 120 -11.77 -5.94 10.19
N ASP A 121 -10.58 -6.52 10.21
CA ASP A 121 -9.54 -6.21 11.19
C ASP A 121 -8.89 -4.82 10.99
N LYS A 122 -9.04 -4.24 9.80
CA LYS A 122 -8.47 -2.94 9.42
C LYS A 122 -9.51 -1.90 9.03
N LEU A 123 -10.80 -2.24 9.00
CA LEU A 123 -11.89 -1.33 8.64
C LEU A 123 -12.37 -0.52 9.85
N ILE A 124 -12.36 0.80 9.68
CA ILE A 124 -12.90 1.78 10.62
C ILE A 124 -14.04 2.52 9.91
N ILE A 125 -15.25 2.33 10.39
CA ILE A 125 -16.46 2.95 9.83
C ILE A 125 -16.80 4.17 10.69
N VAL A 126 -16.86 5.34 10.09
CA VAL A 126 -17.23 6.59 10.76
C VAL A 126 -18.58 7.04 10.23
N ILE A 127 -19.55 7.15 11.13
CA ILE A 127 -20.95 7.50 10.85
C ILE A 127 -21.28 8.80 11.59
N ASP A 128 -22.05 9.67 10.96
CA ASP A 128 -22.51 10.89 11.60
C ASP A 128 -23.26 10.56 12.91
N GLU A 129 -22.87 11.22 14.00
CA GLU A 129 -23.43 10.97 15.34
C GLU A 129 -24.94 11.17 15.44
N LYS A 130 -25.54 11.97 14.53
CA LYS A 130 -27.01 12.15 14.47
C LYS A 130 -27.75 10.83 14.16
N TYR A 131 -27.09 9.84 13.57
CA TYR A 131 -27.65 8.53 13.28
C TYR A 131 -27.40 7.48 14.39
N LYS A 132 -26.83 7.89 15.50
CA LYS A 132 -26.60 6.99 16.64
C LYS A 132 -27.93 6.51 17.23
N GLY A 133 -28.14 5.20 17.16
CA GLY A 133 -29.40 4.58 17.59
C GLY A 133 -30.47 4.49 16.51
N ASP A 134 -30.20 4.97 15.31
CA ASP A 134 -31.11 4.77 14.17
C ASP A 134 -31.24 3.29 13.80
N LYS A 135 -32.44 2.92 13.30
CA LYS A 135 -32.77 1.56 12.85
C LYS A 135 -32.82 1.43 11.33
N SER A 136 -32.19 2.35 10.62
CA SER A 136 -32.09 2.31 9.15
C SER A 136 -31.33 1.06 8.67
N PHE A 137 -31.55 0.66 7.42
CA PHE A 137 -30.85 -0.48 6.84
C PHE A 137 -29.33 -0.32 6.87
N ILE A 138 -28.81 0.90 6.69
CA ILE A 138 -27.36 1.17 6.73
C ILE A 138 -26.77 0.79 8.09
N ILE A 139 -27.46 1.12 9.19
CA ILE A 139 -27.02 0.83 10.56
C ILE A 139 -27.23 -0.65 10.92
N THR A 140 -28.41 -1.19 10.61
CA THR A 140 -28.79 -2.54 11.05
C THR A 140 -28.34 -3.65 10.08
N GLY A 141 -28.00 -3.31 8.85
CA GLY A 141 -27.48 -4.21 7.83
C GLY A 141 -25.93 -4.17 7.74
N PRO A 142 -25.35 -3.45 6.78
CA PRO A 142 -23.91 -3.53 6.49
C PRO A 142 -23.04 -3.06 7.68
N THR A 143 -23.43 -2.02 8.42
CA THR A 143 -22.67 -1.56 9.60
C THR A 143 -22.68 -2.62 10.70
N ALA A 144 -23.83 -3.21 11.00
CA ALA A 144 -23.94 -4.24 12.02
C ALA A 144 -23.16 -5.49 11.62
N LYS A 145 -23.22 -5.90 10.34
CA LYS A 145 -22.45 -7.04 9.83
C LYS A 145 -20.95 -6.78 9.94
N ALA A 146 -20.45 -5.66 9.43
CA ALA A 146 -19.04 -5.32 9.50
C ALA A 146 -18.53 -5.28 10.95
N LYS A 147 -19.31 -4.68 11.87
CA LYS A 147 -19.00 -4.67 13.31
C LYS A 147 -18.92 -6.07 13.91
N LYS A 148 -19.85 -6.96 13.56
CA LYS A 148 -19.84 -8.36 14.00
C LYS A 148 -18.59 -9.10 13.51
N ASP A 149 -18.11 -8.76 12.31
CA ASP A 149 -16.93 -9.37 11.72
C ASP A 149 -15.61 -8.74 12.21
N GLY A 150 -15.66 -7.69 13.05
CA GLY A 150 -14.48 -7.11 13.70
C GLY A 150 -14.15 -5.66 13.36
N ALA A 151 -14.90 -5.04 12.42
CA ALA A 151 -14.70 -3.63 12.09
C ALA A 151 -14.99 -2.71 13.28
N LYS A 152 -14.24 -1.62 13.39
CA LYS A 152 -14.50 -0.57 14.39
C LYS A 152 -15.56 0.39 13.85
N VAL A 153 -16.60 0.66 14.64
CA VAL A 153 -17.67 1.61 14.30
C VAL A 153 -17.62 2.79 15.26
N ILE A 154 -17.54 4.00 14.72
CA ILE A 154 -17.47 5.25 15.46
C ILE A 154 -18.61 6.16 15.02
N TYR A 155 -19.25 6.81 16.00
CA TYR A 155 -20.19 7.88 15.75
C TYR A 155 -19.52 9.22 16.10
N ALA A 156 -19.41 10.12 15.13
CA ALA A 156 -18.73 11.41 15.27
C ALA A 156 -19.38 12.48 14.38
N PRO A 157 -19.20 13.77 14.68
CA PRO A 157 -19.68 14.83 13.79
C PRO A 157 -18.93 14.77 12.45
N LEU A 158 -19.66 14.53 11.36
CA LEU A 158 -19.12 14.55 10.00
C LEU A 158 -19.20 15.95 9.40
N SER A 159 -18.51 16.89 10.01
CA SER A 159 -18.48 18.31 9.65
C SER A 159 -17.07 18.83 9.33
N GLY A 160 -16.20 17.99 8.79
CA GLY A 160 -14.81 18.34 8.50
C GLY A 160 -14.06 18.70 9.79
N THR A 161 -13.86 19.97 10.07
CA THR A 161 -13.09 20.43 11.25
C THR A 161 -13.69 19.95 12.58
N GLY A 162 -15.00 19.72 12.65
CA GLY A 162 -15.68 19.15 13.83
C GLY A 162 -15.33 17.69 14.10
N LEU A 163 -14.85 16.95 13.12
CA LEU A 163 -14.51 15.54 13.26
C LEU A 163 -13.55 15.24 14.43
N LEU A 164 -12.52 16.07 14.58
CA LEU A 164 -11.52 15.91 15.64
C LEU A 164 -12.00 16.37 17.02
N SER A 165 -13.22 16.91 17.16
CA SER A 165 -13.83 17.12 18.48
C SER A 165 -14.16 15.77 19.14
N SER A 166 -14.44 14.73 18.35
CA SER A 166 -14.68 13.38 18.85
C SER A 166 -13.44 12.77 19.50
N ALA A 167 -13.53 12.43 20.78
CA ALA A 167 -12.48 11.72 21.51
C ALA A 167 -12.25 10.33 20.94
N ASP A 168 -13.30 9.66 20.47
CA ASP A 168 -13.22 8.32 19.90
C ASP A 168 -12.43 8.32 18.58
N ILE A 169 -12.60 9.32 17.73
CA ILE A 169 -11.81 9.48 16.50
C ILE A 169 -10.33 9.62 16.85
N ARG A 170 -9.99 10.54 17.74
CA ARG A 170 -8.58 10.76 18.13
C ARG A 170 -7.98 9.50 18.73
N ARG A 171 -8.67 8.86 19.68
CA ARG A 171 -8.21 7.62 20.32
C ARG A 171 -7.95 6.50 19.32
N ILE A 172 -8.86 6.24 18.38
CA ILE A 172 -8.69 5.14 17.41
C ILE A 172 -7.56 5.43 16.42
N VAL A 173 -7.40 6.68 15.98
CA VAL A 173 -6.29 7.06 15.11
C VAL A 173 -4.96 6.96 15.85
N ASP A 174 -4.90 7.34 17.14
CA ASP A 174 -3.70 7.20 17.95
C ASP A 174 -3.36 5.73 18.22
N GLU A 175 -4.35 4.89 18.53
CA GLU A 175 -4.20 3.44 18.65
C GLU A 175 -3.64 2.81 17.36
N LYS A 176 -4.19 3.18 16.20
CA LYS A 176 -3.71 2.68 14.90
C LYS A 176 -2.29 3.16 14.59
N SER A 177 -1.98 4.41 14.86
CA SER A 177 -0.62 4.94 14.68
C SER A 177 0.40 4.19 15.56
N THR A 178 0.03 3.86 16.80
CA THR A 178 0.85 3.05 17.70
C THR A 178 0.98 1.60 17.20
N GLU A 179 -0.10 1.00 16.72
CA GLU A 179 -0.09 -0.34 16.10
C GLU A 179 0.86 -0.36 14.89
N PHE A 180 0.83 0.67 14.04
CA PHE A 180 1.71 0.79 12.88
C PHE A 180 3.19 0.85 13.27
N ALA A 181 3.52 1.56 14.34
CA ALA A 181 4.89 1.66 14.84
C ALA A 181 5.43 0.31 15.38
N SER A 182 4.55 -0.56 15.89
CA SER A 182 4.91 -1.86 16.47
C SER A 182 4.84 -3.04 15.50
N LYS A 183 4.18 -2.86 14.34
CA LYS A 183 3.95 -3.95 13.37
C LYS A 183 5.24 -4.36 12.67
N SER A 184 5.64 -5.62 12.85
CA SER A 184 6.68 -6.23 12.02
C SER A 184 6.14 -6.54 10.61
N SER A 185 7.02 -6.53 9.61
CA SER A 185 6.63 -6.75 8.22
C SER A 185 5.91 -8.08 7.99
N PRO A 186 5.01 -8.14 7.01
CA PRO A 186 4.44 -9.39 6.57
C PRO A 186 5.56 -10.36 6.14
N SER A 187 5.62 -11.52 6.78
CA SER A 187 6.52 -12.58 6.38
C SER A 187 5.80 -13.50 5.41
N ASN A 188 6.35 -13.68 4.22
CA ASN A 188 5.85 -14.68 3.29
C ASN A 188 6.62 -15.96 3.42
N LYS A 189 5.91 -17.05 3.69
CA LYS A 189 6.42 -18.40 3.43
C LYS A 189 6.05 -18.73 1.99
N ARG A 190 7.04 -18.86 1.12
CA ARG A 190 6.83 -19.25 -0.28
C ARG A 190 7.56 -20.51 -0.61
N HIS A 191 6.89 -21.36 -1.41
CA HIS A 191 7.55 -22.34 -2.25
C HIS A 191 7.38 -21.88 -3.70
N PRO A 192 8.34 -21.15 -4.27
CA PRO A 192 8.24 -20.74 -5.66
C PRO A 192 8.31 -22.00 -6.54
N ASN A 193 7.30 -22.17 -7.37
CA ASN A 193 7.46 -22.99 -8.55
C ASN A 193 8.48 -22.28 -9.44
N LYS A 194 9.44 -23.00 -10.04
CA LYS A 194 10.54 -22.37 -10.80
C LYS A 194 10.07 -21.49 -11.96
N ASP A 195 8.87 -21.75 -12.48
CA ASP A 195 8.34 -21.05 -13.65
C ASP A 195 7.31 -19.99 -13.27
N GLU A 196 6.53 -20.20 -12.22
CA GLU A 196 5.50 -19.26 -11.76
C GLU A 196 5.44 -19.21 -10.23
N ALA A 197 5.32 -18.01 -9.66
CA ALA A 197 5.17 -17.80 -8.22
C ALA A 197 3.92 -16.98 -7.90
N SER A 198 3.27 -17.30 -6.78
CA SER A 198 2.21 -16.48 -6.20
C SER A 198 2.81 -15.52 -5.16
N ILE A 199 2.49 -14.23 -5.26
CA ILE A 199 3.14 -13.17 -4.50
C ILE A 199 2.10 -12.33 -3.79
N SER A 200 2.24 -12.14 -2.46
CA SER A 200 1.48 -11.13 -1.73
C SER A 200 1.84 -9.74 -2.24
N VAL A 201 0.84 -8.93 -2.53
CA VAL A 201 1.04 -7.58 -3.08
C VAL A 201 1.88 -6.73 -2.14
N ASN A 202 1.62 -6.79 -0.82
CA ASN A 202 2.35 -5.98 0.15
C ASN A 202 3.83 -6.34 0.21
N THR A 203 4.15 -7.64 0.18
CA THR A 203 5.55 -8.07 0.14
C THR A 203 6.22 -7.63 -1.17
N PHE A 204 5.53 -7.79 -2.30
CA PHE A 204 6.04 -7.34 -3.58
C PHE A 204 6.36 -5.83 -3.57
N ILE A 205 5.45 -5.01 -3.06
CA ILE A 205 5.65 -3.56 -2.93
C ILE A 205 6.92 -3.25 -2.12
N LEU A 206 7.07 -3.89 -0.96
CA LEU A 206 8.22 -3.62 -0.08
C LEU A 206 9.54 -4.06 -0.70
N GLU A 207 9.58 -5.26 -1.29
CA GLU A 207 10.77 -5.75 -2.00
C GLU A 207 11.11 -4.90 -3.22
N LEU A 208 10.08 -4.44 -3.95
CA LEU A 208 10.25 -3.56 -5.10
C LEU A 208 10.83 -2.20 -4.71
N LEU A 209 10.31 -1.59 -3.64
CA LEU A 209 10.84 -0.34 -3.10
C LEU A 209 12.30 -0.48 -2.67
N GLU A 210 12.65 -1.58 -2.01
CA GLU A 210 14.04 -1.84 -1.63
C GLU A 210 14.94 -2.01 -2.86
N LEU A 211 14.47 -2.73 -3.87
CA LEU A 211 15.19 -2.87 -5.13
C LEU A 211 15.40 -1.50 -5.80
N ILE A 212 14.36 -0.65 -5.89
CA ILE A 212 14.47 0.70 -6.44
C ILE A 212 15.52 1.52 -5.68
N LYS A 213 15.53 1.50 -4.34
CA LYS A 213 16.54 2.20 -3.53
C LYS A 213 17.98 1.88 -3.95
N ILE A 214 18.20 0.67 -4.41
CA ILE A 214 19.53 0.17 -4.75
C ILE A 214 19.89 0.47 -6.20
N VAL A 215 18.97 0.22 -7.14
CA VAL A 215 19.25 0.23 -8.59
C VAL A 215 18.90 1.53 -9.32
N GLN A 216 18.21 2.44 -8.65
CA GLN A 216 17.70 3.68 -9.26
C GLN A 216 18.75 4.60 -9.90
N PRO A 217 18.37 5.40 -10.92
CA PRO A 217 17.11 5.41 -11.61
C PRO A 217 17.00 4.22 -12.58
N ILE A 218 15.80 3.66 -12.78
CA ILE A 218 15.60 2.42 -13.53
C ILE A 218 14.29 2.45 -14.33
N SER A 219 14.26 1.84 -15.52
CA SER A 219 13.03 1.73 -16.30
C SER A 219 12.05 0.72 -15.66
N ARG A 220 10.73 0.89 -15.93
CA ARG A 220 9.70 -0.04 -15.44
C ARG A 220 9.98 -1.48 -15.87
N LYS A 221 10.41 -1.66 -17.12
CA LYS A 221 10.72 -2.96 -17.70
C LYS A 221 11.93 -3.61 -17.00
N ASP A 222 13.03 -2.89 -16.89
CA ASP A 222 14.24 -3.43 -16.28
C ASP A 222 14.01 -3.76 -14.80
N LEU A 223 13.22 -2.95 -14.09
CA LEU A 223 12.90 -3.17 -12.68
C LEU A 223 12.19 -4.52 -12.47
N ILE A 224 11.16 -4.82 -13.26
CA ILE A 224 10.43 -6.08 -13.12
C ILE A 224 11.26 -7.27 -13.60
N ASP A 225 12.10 -7.09 -14.62
CA ASP A 225 12.98 -8.14 -15.13
C ASP A 225 14.06 -8.50 -14.09
N ILE A 226 14.68 -7.49 -13.45
CA ILE A 226 15.63 -7.71 -12.35
C ILE A 226 14.92 -8.39 -11.17
N TYR A 227 13.72 -7.95 -10.80
CA TYR A 227 12.97 -8.55 -9.70
C TYR A 227 12.74 -10.04 -9.93
N LYS A 228 12.26 -10.43 -11.12
CA LYS A 228 12.04 -11.81 -11.50
C LYS A 228 13.33 -12.63 -11.45
N GLU A 229 14.41 -12.10 -11.98
CA GLU A 229 15.71 -12.78 -11.98
C GLU A 229 16.29 -12.94 -10.57
N VAL A 230 16.18 -11.91 -9.74
CA VAL A 230 16.61 -11.94 -8.34
C VAL A 230 15.81 -12.97 -7.54
N LYS A 231 14.51 -13.05 -7.74
CA LYS A 231 13.62 -14.00 -7.06
C LYS A 231 13.63 -15.39 -7.67
N GLY A 232 14.19 -15.55 -8.88
CA GLY A 232 14.40 -16.85 -9.54
C GLY A 232 13.17 -17.45 -10.20
N PHE A 233 12.19 -16.62 -10.63
CA PHE A 233 11.01 -17.06 -11.38
C PHE A 233 10.77 -16.22 -12.64
N LEU A 234 10.11 -16.79 -13.64
CA LEU A 234 9.85 -16.11 -14.92
C LEU A 234 8.57 -15.29 -14.90
N ALA A 235 7.54 -15.76 -14.21
CA ALA A 235 6.24 -15.12 -14.09
C ALA A 235 5.75 -15.17 -12.63
N PHE A 236 4.81 -14.27 -12.29
CA PHE A 236 4.16 -14.28 -10.99
C PHE A 236 2.71 -13.77 -11.08
N LYS A 237 1.92 -14.18 -10.09
CA LYS A 237 0.56 -13.69 -9.88
C LYS A 237 0.45 -13.08 -8.48
N PHE A 238 -0.32 -12.00 -8.36
CA PHE A 238 -0.63 -11.44 -7.06
C PHE A 238 -1.67 -12.28 -6.34
N ILE A 239 -1.48 -12.48 -5.05
CA ILE A 239 -2.42 -13.16 -4.16
C ILE A 239 -2.89 -12.23 -3.06
N LYS A 240 -4.14 -12.43 -2.62
CA LYS A 240 -4.73 -11.78 -1.45
C LYS A 240 -4.21 -12.40 -0.16
N LYS A 241 -4.46 -11.74 0.97
CA LYS A 241 -4.07 -12.22 2.32
C LYS A 241 -4.68 -13.59 2.66
N ASP A 242 -5.85 -13.90 2.16
CA ASP A 242 -6.53 -15.20 2.33
C ASP A 242 -5.95 -16.33 1.46
N GLY A 243 -4.99 -16.04 0.59
CA GLY A 243 -4.35 -16.99 -0.31
C GLY A 243 -5.05 -17.14 -1.67
N THR A 244 -6.17 -16.46 -1.90
CA THR A 244 -6.81 -16.42 -3.22
C THR A 244 -6.04 -15.51 -4.17
N ASN A 245 -6.15 -15.76 -5.48
CA ASN A 245 -5.54 -14.88 -6.47
C ASN A 245 -6.40 -13.64 -6.69
N PHE A 246 -5.77 -12.48 -6.88
CA PHE A 246 -6.43 -11.40 -7.58
C PHE A 246 -6.81 -11.85 -8.98
N HIS A 247 -7.93 -11.34 -9.49
CA HIS A 247 -8.26 -11.49 -10.90
C HIS A 247 -7.06 -11.05 -11.75
N ASN A 248 -6.86 -11.64 -12.92
CA ASN A 248 -5.72 -11.37 -13.82
C ASN A 248 -5.59 -9.90 -14.26
N GLU A 249 -6.53 -9.07 -13.83
CA GLU A 249 -6.66 -7.64 -14.13
C GLU A 249 -5.71 -6.76 -13.30
N ILE A 250 -5.32 -7.18 -12.09
CA ILE A 250 -4.36 -6.42 -11.30
C ILE A 250 -2.95 -6.60 -11.87
N LYS A 251 -2.47 -5.54 -12.47
CA LYS A 251 -1.18 -5.51 -13.18
C LYS A 251 -0.11 -4.78 -12.38
N TYR A 252 1.13 -5.09 -12.68
CA TYR A 252 2.31 -4.40 -12.14
C TYR A 252 2.22 -2.86 -12.25
N ASP A 253 1.66 -2.35 -13.35
CA ASP A 253 1.52 -0.92 -13.60
C ASP A 253 0.63 -0.19 -12.57
N TYR A 254 -0.39 -0.86 -12.03
CA TYR A 254 -1.21 -0.29 -10.94
C TYR A 254 -0.40 -0.07 -9.66
N ILE A 255 0.53 -0.98 -9.38
CA ILE A 255 1.43 -0.85 -8.22
C ILE A 255 2.40 0.32 -8.43
N ILE A 256 3.00 0.44 -9.61
CA ILE A 256 3.86 1.58 -9.92
C ILE A 256 3.08 2.89 -9.78
N LYS A 257 1.86 2.93 -10.29
CA LYS A 257 1.01 4.11 -10.19
C LYS A 257 0.65 4.44 -8.73
N LEU A 258 0.25 3.44 -7.94
CA LEU A 258 0.02 3.63 -6.50
C LEU A 258 1.24 4.28 -5.84
N LEU A 259 2.43 3.74 -6.07
CA LEU A 259 3.66 4.23 -5.46
C LEU A 259 4.03 5.65 -5.90
N VAL A 260 3.75 6.01 -7.16
CA VAL A 260 3.92 7.39 -7.66
C VAL A 260 2.92 8.33 -6.99
N THR A 261 1.64 7.97 -6.98
CA THR A 261 0.56 8.82 -6.45
C THR A 261 0.72 9.10 -4.95
N VAL A 262 1.15 8.11 -4.17
CA VAL A 262 1.43 8.31 -2.74
C VAL A 262 2.80 8.98 -2.47
N GLY A 263 3.59 9.25 -3.52
CA GLY A 263 4.87 9.95 -3.42
C GLY A 263 6.04 9.10 -2.91
N LEU A 264 5.92 7.77 -2.96
CA LEU A 264 7.02 6.86 -2.57
C LEU A 264 8.08 6.71 -3.66
N ILE A 265 7.69 6.85 -4.91
CA ILE A 265 8.60 6.87 -6.07
C ILE A 265 8.27 8.07 -6.97
N LYS A 266 9.24 8.45 -7.78
CA LYS A 266 9.10 9.44 -8.86
C LYS A 266 9.29 8.76 -10.19
N LEU A 267 8.60 9.27 -11.20
CA LEU A 267 8.72 8.82 -12.59
C LEU A 267 9.12 10.01 -13.44
N ASP A 268 10.37 10.05 -13.89
CA ASP A 268 10.94 11.07 -14.78
C ASP A 268 11.43 10.40 -16.07
N ASP A 269 10.93 10.83 -17.23
CA ASP A 269 11.31 10.26 -18.54
C ASP A 269 11.28 8.72 -18.59
N ASN A 270 10.24 8.11 -18.02
CA ASN A 270 10.09 6.65 -17.84
C ASN A 270 11.11 5.98 -16.90
N LEU A 271 11.91 6.75 -16.18
CA LEU A 271 12.81 6.25 -15.16
C LEU A 271 12.22 6.41 -13.76
N ILE A 272 12.26 5.33 -13.01
CA ILE A 272 11.78 5.26 -11.63
C ILE A 272 12.94 5.58 -10.68
N SER A 273 12.66 6.46 -9.72
CA SER A 273 13.55 6.79 -8.62
C SER A 273 12.77 6.93 -7.30
N THR A 274 13.47 6.93 -6.18
CA THR A 274 12.88 7.16 -4.84
C THR A 274 13.78 8.02 -3.98
N GLU A 275 13.17 8.85 -3.13
CA GLU A 275 13.86 9.64 -2.10
C GLU A 275 13.81 8.97 -0.71
N LEU A 276 13.31 7.74 -0.60
CA LEU A 276 13.20 7.03 0.67
C LEU A 276 14.53 6.95 1.43
N HIS A 277 15.66 6.91 0.72
CA HIS A 277 16.99 6.93 1.31
C HIS A 277 17.36 8.25 2.00
N GLN A 278 16.76 9.37 1.60
CA GLN A 278 17.00 10.70 2.16
C GLN A 278 16.13 10.94 3.41
N LYS A 279 14.92 10.39 3.42
CA LYS A 279 13.97 10.47 4.55
C LYS A 279 14.17 9.38 5.60
N SER A 280 15.16 8.59 5.45
CA SER A 280 15.93 7.65 6.28
C SER A 280 15.25 6.55 7.09
N GLN A 281 13.95 6.59 7.41
CA GLN A 281 13.37 5.58 8.31
C GLN A 281 12.14 4.85 7.79
N ALA A 282 11.48 5.36 6.74
CA ALA A 282 10.23 4.79 6.24
C ALA A 282 10.34 3.36 5.68
N LEU A 283 11.53 2.94 5.28
CA LEU A 283 11.78 1.57 4.82
C LEU A 283 13.14 1.09 5.31
N MET A 284 13.16 0.26 6.34
CA MET A 284 14.34 -0.41 6.86
C MET A 284 14.20 -1.91 6.72
N PHE A 285 15.20 -2.51 6.11
CA PHE A 285 15.29 -3.94 5.92
C PHE A 285 16.24 -4.55 6.95
N ASP A 286 15.91 -5.70 7.53
CA ASP A 286 16.79 -6.40 8.47
C ASP A 286 17.83 -7.23 7.72
N TYR A 287 18.97 -6.59 7.45
CA TYR A 287 20.09 -7.29 6.83
C TYR A 287 20.91 -8.05 7.86
N PRO A 288 21.21 -9.31 7.66
CA PRO A 288 22.26 -9.97 8.42
C PRO A 288 23.62 -9.26 8.13
N LYS A 289 24.17 -8.54 9.09
CA LYS A 289 25.36 -7.67 8.96
C LYS A 289 25.09 -6.35 8.17
N LYS A 290 24.44 -5.47 8.84
CA LYS A 290 23.54 -4.40 8.37
C LYS A 290 24.04 -3.31 7.43
N SER A 291 25.23 -2.84 7.53
CA SER A 291 25.62 -1.62 6.80
C SER A 291 26.51 -1.86 5.59
N GLU A 292 27.44 -2.78 5.71
CA GLU A 292 28.44 -3.02 4.68
C GLU A 292 27.86 -3.60 3.39
N ASN A 293 26.87 -4.50 3.49
CA ASN A 293 26.30 -5.15 2.32
C ASN A 293 25.41 -4.20 1.49
N GLN A 294 24.65 -3.30 2.13
CA GLN A 294 23.80 -2.35 1.43
C GLN A 294 24.63 -1.31 0.67
N GLU A 295 25.60 -0.70 1.31
CA GLU A 295 26.51 0.25 0.65
C GLU A 295 27.36 -0.42 -0.41
N ARG A 296 27.84 -1.62 -0.14
CA ARG A 296 28.58 -2.43 -1.12
C ARG A 296 27.72 -2.75 -2.36
N ASN A 297 26.45 -3.12 -2.17
CA ASN A 297 25.54 -3.41 -3.28
C ASN A 297 25.22 -2.15 -4.08
N LYS A 298 24.98 -1.00 -3.43
CA LYS A 298 24.82 0.28 -4.11
C LYS A 298 26.06 0.64 -4.94
N LEU A 299 27.24 0.45 -4.38
CA LEU A 299 28.50 0.71 -5.08
C LEU A 299 28.71 -0.26 -6.27
N ILE A 300 28.35 -1.53 -6.11
CA ILE A 300 28.39 -2.52 -7.19
C ILE A 300 27.41 -2.11 -8.30
N CYS A 301 26.19 -1.75 -7.96
CA CYS A 301 25.19 -1.31 -8.95
C CYS A 301 25.65 -0.06 -9.71
N ARG A 302 26.15 0.97 -9.00
CA ARG A 302 26.71 2.16 -9.62
C ARG A 302 27.89 1.85 -10.51
N LYS A 303 28.84 1.04 -10.06
CA LYS A 303 30.04 0.68 -10.81
C LYS A 303 29.75 -0.04 -12.12
N TYR A 304 28.78 -0.94 -12.13
CA TYR A 304 28.49 -1.75 -13.31
C TYR A 304 27.48 -1.11 -14.26
N ARG A 305 26.66 -0.17 -13.80
CA ARG A 305 25.75 0.60 -14.62
C ARG A 305 26.47 1.53 -15.60
N TYR A 306 27.60 2.11 -15.20
CA TYR A 306 28.39 3.03 -16.03
C TYR A 306 29.39 2.33 -16.96
N ARG A 307 29.55 1.02 -16.86
CA ARG A 307 30.51 0.26 -17.72
C ARG A 307 29.89 -0.27 -19.02
N GLY A 308 28.61 -0.07 -19.23
CA GLY A 308 27.88 -0.47 -20.44
C GLY A 308 27.61 0.66 -21.43
N LYS A 309 28.33 1.79 -21.32
CA LYS A 309 28.34 2.87 -22.34
C LYS A 309 29.64 2.86 -23.10
#